data_4af8e8531226d355a6a85d607adbe0b5
#
_entry.id   4af8e8531226d355a6a85d607adbe0b5
#
_cell.length_a   1.000
_cell.length_b   1.000
_cell.length_c   1.000
_cell.angle_alpha   90.00
_cell.angle_beta   90.00
_cell.angle_gamma   90.00
#
_symmetry.space_group_name_H-M   'P 1'
#
loop_
_entity.id
_entity.type
_entity.pdbx_description
1 polymer ?
#
loop_
_entity_poly.entity_id
_entity_poly.type
_entity_poly.pdbx_seq_one_letter_code
_entity_poly.pdbx_strand_id
1 'polypeptide(L)'
;PAFDDQHLYVSGWTMGAGVSRIPNFDELLENDENKDASIARSEATGPARMHFPYIDADKDGKIVRKEWETMSDIFRKSENALLALKPGPSLKSPPTLSWKQTRGLPYVPSPLAYQGHVYLVKNGGMISCMNTTTGEVIYREERLGALGDYYASPVAAGKQILVAAQSGVVSVIEAGNPELNIMFQIDFEETIMATPAIVENRLYMRTSQTLYCFGK
;
A
#
# COMPACT_ATOMS: atom_id res chain seq x y z
N PRO A 1 7.04 -4.22 -1.65
CA PRO A 1 8.12 -3.37 -2.15
C PRO A 1 8.47 -3.74 -3.59
N ALA A 2 8.97 -2.76 -4.35
CA ALA A 2 9.54 -2.95 -5.68
C ALA A 2 10.96 -2.39 -5.69
N PHE A 3 11.73 -2.72 -6.70
CA PHE A 3 13.10 -2.22 -6.82
C PHE A 3 13.52 -2.12 -8.29
N ASP A 4 14.50 -1.27 -8.54
CA ASP A 4 15.29 -1.21 -9.77
C ASP A 4 16.78 -1.27 -9.40
N ASP A 5 17.66 -0.98 -10.35
CA ASP A 5 19.12 -1.05 -10.16
C ASP A 5 19.63 -0.01 -9.14
N GLN A 6 18.86 1.01 -8.80
CA GLN A 6 19.30 2.12 -7.96
C GLN A 6 18.49 2.29 -6.68
N HIS A 7 17.23 1.92 -6.67
CA HIS A 7 16.29 2.23 -5.59
C HIS A 7 15.45 1.03 -5.16
N LEU A 8 15.11 1.05 -3.88
CA LEU A 8 14.05 0.26 -3.29
C LEU A 8 12.83 1.16 -3.08
N TYR A 9 11.68 0.77 -3.61
CA TYR A 9 10.41 1.48 -3.47
C TYR A 9 9.57 0.82 -2.41
N VAL A 10 9.28 1.56 -1.34
CA VAL A 10 8.48 1.08 -0.21
C VAL A 10 7.24 1.95 -0.10
N SER A 11 6.09 1.32 -0.25
CA SER A 11 4.79 1.96 -0.03
C SER A 11 4.26 1.55 1.34
N GLY A 12 3.92 2.54 2.15
CA GLY A 12 3.22 2.36 3.43
C GLY A 12 1.83 2.97 3.38
N TRP A 13 0.85 2.23 3.90
CA TRP A 13 -0.51 2.70 4.05
C TRP A 13 -1.07 2.33 5.42
N THR A 14 -1.73 3.28 6.07
CA THR A 14 -2.43 3.07 7.34
C THR A 14 -3.73 3.86 7.36
N MET A 15 -4.76 3.29 7.95
CA MET A 15 -6.07 3.92 8.09
C MET A 15 -6.08 5.16 9.00
N GLY A 16 -5.01 5.46 9.69
CA GLY A 16 -4.92 6.58 10.63
C GLY A 16 -4.05 7.75 10.16
N ALA A 17 -3.39 7.65 9.01
CA ALA A 17 -2.51 8.71 8.53
C ALA A 17 -3.32 9.97 8.17
N GLY A 18 -3.13 11.02 8.96
CA GLY A 18 -3.78 12.31 8.75
C GLY A 18 -5.22 12.40 9.22
N VAL A 19 -5.77 11.38 9.89
CA VAL A 19 -7.13 11.38 10.41
C VAL A 19 -7.13 11.19 11.91
N SER A 20 -7.84 12.10 12.56
CA SER A 20 -8.26 12.14 13.96
C SER A 20 -7.17 12.33 15.01
N ARG A 21 -7.47 13.27 15.86
CA ARG A 21 -6.81 13.49 17.13
C ARG A 21 -6.77 12.17 17.92
N ILE A 22 -5.58 11.61 18.06
CA ILE A 22 -5.36 10.53 19.02
C ILE A 22 -5.38 11.17 20.40
N PRO A 23 -6.27 10.77 21.31
CA PRO A 23 -6.33 11.35 22.65
C PRO A 23 -5.00 11.14 23.36
N ASN A 24 -4.65 12.07 24.27
CA ASN A 24 -3.54 11.82 25.19
C ASN A 24 -3.98 10.81 26.28
N PHE A 25 -3.02 10.30 27.05
CA PHE A 25 -3.35 9.29 28.05
C PHE A 25 -4.23 9.82 29.18
N ASP A 26 -4.10 11.10 29.55
CA ASP A 26 -4.92 11.72 30.58
C ASP A 26 -6.39 11.84 30.15
N GLU A 27 -6.65 12.04 28.85
CA GLU A 27 -8.00 11.99 28.31
C GLU A 27 -8.60 10.56 28.35
N LEU A 28 -7.77 9.52 28.22
CA LEU A 28 -8.23 8.15 28.40
C LEU A 28 -8.58 7.84 29.86
N LEU A 29 -7.83 8.40 30.80
CA LEU A 29 -8.08 8.24 32.26
C LEU A 29 -9.41 8.84 32.71
N GLU A 30 -10.10 9.64 31.89
CA GLU A 30 -11.47 10.06 32.16
C GLU A 30 -12.44 8.83 32.22
N ASN A 31 -12.07 7.69 31.62
CA ASN A 31 -12.82 6.45 31.64
C ASN A 31 -12.29 5.44 32.65
N ASP A 32 -11.25 5.77 33.44
CA ASP A 32 -10.69 4.95 34.50
C ASP A 32 -11.63 4.95 35.71
N GLU A 33 -12.55 4.00 35.75
CA GLU A 33 -13.61 3.91 36.78
C GLU A 33 -13.04 3.50 38.15
N ASN A 34 -12.01 2.67 38.15
CA ASN A 34 -11.41 2.12 39.36
C ASN A 34 -10.27 2.98 39.94
N LYS A 35 -9.82 4.01 39.17
CA LYS A 35 -8.77 4.97 39.53
C LYS A 35 -7.40 4.33 39.82
N ASP A 36 -7.07 3.28 39.06
CA ASP A 36 -5.79 2.60 39.19
C ASP A 36 -4.71 3.15 38.24
N ALA A 37 -5.00 4.26 37.52
CA ALA A 37 -4.14 4.91 36.56
C ALA A 37 -3.76 4.03 35.35
N SER A 38 -4.60 3.06 35.04
CA SER A 38 -4.53 2.23 33.85
C SER A 38 -5.93 2.13 33.20
N ILE A 39 -6.00 1.63 31.97
CA ILE A 39 -7.26 1.41 31.26
C ILE A 39 -7.45 -0.07 31.05
N ALA A 40 -8.35 -0.67 31.78
CA ALA A 40 -8.79 -2.05 31.57
C ALA A 40 -9.59 -2.16 30.26
N ARG A 41 -9.72 -3.38 29.73
CA ARG A 41 -10.45 -3.62 28.48
C ARG A 41 -11.93 -3.20 28.55
N SER A 42 -12.55 -3.24 29.72
CA SER A 42 -13.93 -2.78 29.97
C SER A 42 -14.05 -1.26 29.92
N GLU A 43 -13.02 -0.54 30.32
CA GLU A 43 -12.93 0.92 30.38
C GLU A 43 -12.48 1.54 29.04
N ALA A 44 -11.87 0.73 28.19
CA ALA A 44 -11.34 1.17 26.91
C ALA A 44 -12.46 1.62 25.95
N THR A 45 -12.30 2.82 25.37
CA THR A 45 -13.21 3.41 24.39
C THR A 45 -12.47 3.80 23.12
N GLY A 46 -13.19 4.05 22.02
CA GLY A 46 -12.64 4.54 20.77
C GLY A 46 -11.42 3.74 20.26
N PRO A 47 -10.31 4.41 19.92
CA PRO A 47 -9.10 3.75 19.42
C PRO A 47 -8.48 2.77 20.41
N ALA A 48 -8.54 3.06 21.72
CA ALA A 48 -8.04 2.16 22.76
C ALA A 48 -8.77 0.82 22.76
N ARG A 49 -10.08 0.83 22.62
CA ARG A 49 -10.90 -0.39 22.55
C ARG A 49 -10.65 -1.18 21.25
N MET A 50 -10.56 -0.47 20.12
CA MET A 50 -10.39 -1.08 18.80
C MET A 50 -9.04 -1.79 18.68
N HIS A 51 -8.00 -1.19 19.22
CA HIS A 51 -6.62 -1.68 19.09
C HIS A 51 -6.05 -2.27 20.38
N PHE A 52 -6.90 -2.52 21.39
CA PHE A 52 -6.49 -2.98 22.71
C PHE A 52 -5.45 -4.11 22.68
N PRO A 53 -5.62 -5.21 21.92
CA PRO A 53 -4.68 -6.32 21.90
C PRO A 53 -3.29 -5.98 21.32
N TYR A 54 -3.17 -4.86 20.62
CA TYR A 54 -1.91 -4.37 20.05
C TYR A 54 -1.24 -3.33 20.94
N ILE A 55 -2.04 -2.63 21.78
CA ILE A 55 -1.56 -1.61 22.70
C ILE A 55 -1.07 -2.25 24.00
N ASP A 56 -1.85 -3.18 24.54
CA ASP A 56 -1.50 -4.04 25.70
C ASP A 56 -0.36 -4.98 25.26
N ALA A 57 0.87 -4.50 25.35
CA ALA A 57 2.04 -5.19 24.80
C ALA A 57 2.50 -6.36 25.69
N ASP A 58 2.36 -6.25 26.99
CA ASP A 58 2.72 -7.30 27.95
C ASP A 58 1.56 -8.28 28.23
N LYS A 59 0.36 -7.98 27.71
CA LYS A 59 -0.86 -8.79 27.81
C LYS A 59 -1.36 -8.98 29.24
N ASP A 60 -1.17 -7.98 30.07
CA ASP A 60 -1.67 -7.99 31.45
C ASP A 60 -3.17 -7.62 31.56
N GLY A 61 -3.81 -7.27 30.44
CA GLY A 61 -5.23 -6.89 30.34
C GLY A 61 -5.50 -5.42 30.62
N LYS A 62 -4.48 -4.60 30.70
CA LYS A 62 -4.56 -3.17 30.95
C LYS A 62 -3.69 -2.40 29.95
N ILE A 63 -4.04 -1.15 29.71
CA ILE A 63 -3.19 -0.21 28.97
C ILE A 63 -2.67 0.82 29.95
N VAL A 64 -1.35 0.82 30.14
CA VAL A 64 -0.67 1.83 30.93
C VAL A 64 -0.16 2.98 30.06
N ARG A 65 0.18 4.12 30.68
CA ARG A 65 0.67 5.32 29.98
C ARG A 65 1.77 5.01 28.96
N LYS A 66 2.77 4.22 29.34
CA LYS A 66 3.91 3.88 28.48
C LYS A 66 3.50 3.17 27.19
N GLU A 67 2.58 2.25 27.28
CA GLU A 67 2.05 1.49 26.11
C GLU A 67 1.25 2.38 25.18
N TRP A 68 0.34 3.19 25.77
CA TRP A 68 -0.43 4.16 25.00
C TRP A 68 0.44 5.19 24.28
N GLU A 69 1.40 5.78 24.97
CA GLU A 69 2.30 6.77 24.38
C GLU A 69 3.17 6.15 23.29
N THR A 70 3.69 4.93 23.50
CA THR A 70 4.44 4.20 22.47
C THR A 70 3.61 4.00 21.21
N MET A 71 2.37 3.52 21.36
CA MET A 71 1.47 3.30 20.24
C MET A 71 1.03 4.61 19.59
N SER A 72 0.68 5.62 20.39
CA SER A 72 0.31 6.95 19.92
C SER A 72 1.43 7.62 19.11
N ASP A 73 2.67 7.44 19.52
CA ASP A 73 3.84 7.94 18.80
C ASP A 73 4.02 7.26 17.44
N ILE A 74 3.78 5.94 17.36
CA ILE A 74 3.79 5.21 16.09
C ILE A 74 2.73 5.80 15.15
N PHE A 75 1.50 5.99 15.63
CA PHE A 75 0.43 6.57 14.82
C PHE A 75 0.68 8.03 14.41
N ARG A 76 1.19 8.85 15.31
CA ARG A 76 1.52 10.26 15.00
C ARG A 76 2.66 10.39 13.99
N LYS A 77 3.64 9.48 14.03
CA LYS A 77 4.78 9.43 13.11
C LYS A 77 4.46 8.68 11.82
N SER A 78 3.38 7.89 11.80
CA SER A 78 2.99 7.15 10.61
C SER A 78 2.47 8.10 9.54
N GLU A 79 3.02 7.97 8.37
CA GLU A 79 2.63 8.74 7.18
C GLU A 79 2.42 7.78 6.02
N ASN A 80 1.33 7.95 5.30
CA ASN A 80 1.15 7.25 4.05
C ASN A 80 2.09 7.85 3.02
N ALA A 81 3.03 7.06 2.56
CA ALA A 81 4.02 7.49 1.59
C ALA A 81 4.51 6.34 0.71
N LEU A 82 4.90 6.69 -0.50
CA LEU A 82 5.85 5.93 -1.30
C LEU A 82 7.24 6.57 -1.10
N LEU A 83 8.18 5.76 -0.66
CA LEU A 83 9.58 6.15 -0.46
C LEU A 83 10.45 5.50 -1.52
N ALA A 84 11.27 6.28 -2.20
CA ALA A 84 12.38 5.76 -2.98
C ALA A 84 13.66 5.83 -2.15
N LEU A 85 14.19 4.69 -1.80
CA LEU A 85 15.34 4.54 -0.93
C LEU A 85 16.54 4.05 -1.72
N LYS A 86 17.63 4.80 -1.69
CA LYS A 86 18.91 4.35 -2.24
C LYS A 86 19.59 3.47 -1.19
N PRO A 87 19.94 2.22 -1.53
CA PRO A 87 20.66 1.36 -0.61
C PRO A 87 21.99 1.97 -0.18
N GLY A 88 22.37 1.75 1.06
CA GLY A 88 23.68 2.14 1.55
C GLY A 88 24.79 1.28 0.95
N PRO A 89 26.07 1.69 1.09
CA PRO A 89 27.22 1.01 0.51
C PRO A 89 27.46 -0.40 1.08
N SER A 90 26.77 -0.76 2.16
CA SER A 90 26.82 -2.10 2.75
C SER A 90 25.49 -2.42 3.42
N LEU A 91 25.24 -3.72 3.70
CA LEU A 91 24.04 -4.18 4.41
C LEU A 91 23.87 -3.57 5.83
N LYS A 92 24.94 -3.06 6.42
CA LYS A 92 24.91 -2.40 7.74
C LYS A 92 24.70 -0.88 7.65
N SER A 93 24.78 -0.33 6.45
CA SER A 93 24.60 1.10 6.23
C SER A 93 23.11 1.42 6.05
N PRO A 94 22.56 2.42 6.70
CA PRO A 94 21.17 2.81 6.49
C PRO A 94 20.97 3.28 5.04
N PRO A 95 19.81 3.02 4.45
CA PRO A 95 19.44 3.58 3.16
C PRO A 95 19.23 5.10 3.28
N THR A 96 19.41 5.80 2.17
CA THR A 96 19.11 7.23 2.08
C THR A 96 17.83 7.46 1.29
N LEU A 97 17.02 8.40 1.74
CA LEU A 97 15.80 8.81 1.03
C LEU A 97 16.19 9.65 -0.18
N SER A 98 15.83 9.19 -1.39
CA SER A 98 16.01 9.94 -2.63
C SER A 98 14.84 10.88 -2.87
N TRP A 99 13.62 10.35 -2.80
CA TRP A 99 12.39 11.13 -2.92
C TRP A 99 11.20 10.44 -2.24
N LYS A 100 10.12 11.20 -2.02
CA LYS A 100 8.89 10.75 -1.37
C LYS A 100 7.66 11.27 -2.10
N GLN A 101 6.64 10.45 -2.21
CA GLN A 101 5.30 10.81 -2.65
C GLN A 101 4.26 10.43 -1.61
N THR A 102 3.26 11.32 -1.41
CA THR A 102 2.21 11.14 -0.38
C THR A 102 0.80 11.07 -0.97
N ARG A 103 0.66 11.13 -2.28
CA ARG A 103 -0.62 11.10 -2.99
C ARG A 103 -0.67 9.97 -4.01
N GLY A 104 -1.89 9.49 -4.30
CA GLY A 104 -2.11 8.43 -5.28
C GLY A 104 -1.59 7.07 -4.84
N LEU A 105 -1.49 6.84 -3.53
CA LEU A 105 -0.89 5.63 -2.96
C LEU A 105 -1.82 4.43 -3.05
N PRO A 106 -1.27 3.24 -3.33
CA PRO A 106 -2.03 2.00 -3.30
C PRO A 106 -2.42 1.63 -1.86
N TYR A 107 -3.54 0.93 -1.72
CA TYR A 107 -3.96 0.32 -0.46
C TYR A 107 -3.29 -1.05 -0.25
N VAL A 108 -3.40 -1.92 -1.25
CA VAL A 108 -2.86 -3.30 -1.22
C VAL A 108 -1.79 -3.52 -2.29
N PRO A 109 -2.01 -3.12 -3.58
CA PRO A 109 -1.06 -3.43 -4.62
C PRO A 109 0.35 -2.91 -4.32
N SER A 110 1.36 -3.72 -4.63
CA SER A 110 2.75 -3.24 -4.60
C SER A 110 3.01 -2.27 -5.76
N PRO A 111 3.88 -1.28 -5.59
CA PRO A 111 4.41 -0.50 -6.70
C PRO A 111 5.04 -1.40 -7.75
N LEU A 112 5.03 -0.98 -9.00
CA LEU A 112 5.80 -1.60 -10.09
C LEU A 112 6.87 -0.62 -10.56
N ALA A 113 8.14 -0.97 -10.40
CA ALA A 113 9.26 -0.26 -11.02
C ALA A 113 9.57 -0.92 -12.36
N TYR A 114 9.44 -0.19 -13.47
CA TYR A 114 9.63 -0.72 -14.81
C TYR A 114 10.02 0.36 -15.81
N GLN A 115 11.07 0.11 -16.58
CA GLN A 115 11.57 0.99 -17.66
C GLN A 115 11.72 2.46 -17.23
N GLY A 116 12.36 2.72 -16.09
CA GLY A 116 12.60 4.07 -15.59
C GLY A 116 11.39 4.77 -14.96
N HIS A 117 10.30 4.03 -14.75
CA HIS A 117 9.05 4.54 -14.18
C HIS A 117 8.61 3.71 -12.97
N VAL A 118 7.89 4.36 -12.04
CA VAL A 118 7.17 3.69 -10.95
C VAL A 118 5.69 3.88 -11.17
N TYR A 119 4.96 2.78 -11.19
CA TYR A 119 3.50 2.76 -11.37
C TYR A 119 2.83 2.38 -10.05
N LEU A 120 1.81 3.14 -9.68
CA LEU A 120 0.97 2.91 -8.50
C LEU A 120 -0.48 2.71 -8.94
N VAL A 121 -1.10 1.65 -8.45
CA VAL A 121 -2.52 1.38 -8.72
C VAL A 121 -3.30 1.48 -7.42
N LYS A 122 -4.35 2.29 -7.43
CA LYS A 122 -5.21 2.60 -6.29
C LYS A 122 -6.66 2.17 -6.57
N ASN A 123 -7.41 1.87 -5.52
CA ASN A 123 -8.84 1.61 -5.60
C ASN A 123 -9.58 2.74 -6.32
N GLY A 124 -10.66 2.40 -7.01
CA GLY A 124 -11.39 3.29 -7.90
C GLY A 124 -10.84 3.28 -9.34
N GLY A 125 -9.90 2.38 -9.66
CA GLY A 125 -9.30 2.26 -10.99
C GLY A 125 -8.37 3.42 -11.33
N MET A 126 -7.66 3.93 -10.34
CA MET A 126 -6.73 5.04 -10.51
C MET A 126 -5.30 4.53 -10.64
N ILE A 127 -4.58 5.06 -11.64
CA ILE A 127 -3.15 4.77 -11.83
C ILE A 127 -2.35 6.07 -11.83
N SER A 128 -1.17 6.02 -11.24
CA SER A 128 -0.18 7.10 -11.27
C SER A 128 1.16 6.57 -11.77
N CYS A 129 1.90 7.42 -12.48
CA CYS A 129 3.22 7.12 -13.01
C CYS A 129 4.21 8.23 -12.63
N MET A 130 5.41 7.82 -12.22
CA MET A 130 6.47 8.73 -11.76
C MET A 130 7.81 8.28 -12.33
N ASN A 131 8.73 9.23 -12.50
CA ASN A 131 10.12 8.94 -12.84
C ASN A 131 10.83 8.26 -11.66
N THR A 132 11.56 7.17 -11.89
CA THR A 132 12.27 6.42 -10.84
C THR A 132 13.34 7.23 -10.14
N THR A 133 14.05 8.09 -10.88
CA THR A 133 15.22 8.82 -10.37
C THR A 133 14.82 10.07 -9.59
N THR A 134 13.85 10.84 -10.12
CA THR A 134 13.50 12.15 -9.57
C THR A 134 12.24 12.14 -8.72
N GLY A 135 11.36 11.12 -8.87
CA GLY A 135 10.02 11.10 -8.28
C GLY A 135 9.05 12.08 -8.94
N GLU A 136 9.46 12.73 -10.04
CA GLU A 136 8.59 13.62 -10.80
C GLU A 136 7.38 12.84 -11.33
N VAL A 137 6.20 13.41 -11.13
CA VAL A 137 4.94 12.81 -11.56
C VAL A 137 4.76 13.04 -13.05
N ILE A 138 4.62 11.97 -13.81
CA ILE A 138 4.35 11.98 -15.24
C ILE A 138 2.85 12.13 -15.46
N TYR A 139 2.07 11.24 -14.83
CA TYR A 139 0.61 11.39 -14.71
C TYR A 139 0.13 10.89 -13.35
N ARG A 140 -0.98 11.45 -12.87
CA ARG A 140 -1.48 11.16 -11.51
C ARG A 140 -2.96 10.84 -11.50
N GLU A 141 -3.30 9.72 -10.88
CA GLU A 141 -4.67 9.28 -10.63
C GLU A 141 -5.55 9.29 -11.90
N GLU A 142 -4.95 8.90 -13.04
CA GLU A 142 -5.66 8.68 -14.29
C GLU A 142 -6.51 7.42 -14.22
N ARG A 143 -7.63 7.40 -14.95
CA ARG A 143 -8.61 6.31 -14.86
C ARG A 143 -8.30 5.16 -15.81
N LEU A 144 -8.22 3.95 -15.25
CA LEU A 144 -8.09 2.69 -16.02
C LEU A 144 -9.41 2.23 -16.67
N GLY A 145 -10.53 2.88 -16.34
CA GLY A 145 -11.85 2.52 -16.89
C GLY A 145 -12.61 1.47 -16.09
N ALA A 146 -11.96 0.52 -15.42
CA ALA A 146 -12.60 -0.43 -14.51
C ALA A 146 -12.68 0.16 -13.11
N LEU A 147 -13.89 0.32 -12.59
CA LEU A 147 -14.15 0.81 -11.24
C LEU A 147 -14.00 -0.32 -10.21
N GLY A 148 -13.90 0.06 -8.94
CA GLY A 148 -13.88 -0.86 -7.81
C GLY A 148 -12.51 -1.02 -7.17
N ASP A 149 -12.31 -2.13 -6.47
CA ASP A 149 -11.11 -2.40 -5.70
C ASP A 149 -10.02 -3.07 -6.53
N TYR A 150 -8.77 -2.82 -6.13
CA TYR A 150 -7.58 -3.40 -6.74
C TYR A 150 -6.72 -4.03 -5.65
N TYR A 151 -6.51 -5.34 -5.71
CA TYR A 151 -5.67 -6.12 -4.79
C TYR A 151 -4.45 -6.71 -5.47
N ALA A 152 -4.60 -7.09 -6.74
CA ALA A 152 -3.51 -7.58 -7.56
C ALA A 152 -2.49 -6.47 -7.85
N SER A 153 -1.22 -6.76 -7.71
CA SER A 153 -0.15 -5.84 -8.11
C SER A 153 -0.02 -5.82 -9.64
N PRO A 154 0.32 -4.68 -10.23
CA PRO A 154 0.59 -4.61 -11.66
C PRO A 154 1.83 -5.46 -12.02
N VAL A 155 1.82 -6.07 -13.21
CA VAL A 155 2.95 -6.82 -13.76
C VAL A 155 3.25 -6.34 -15.18
N ALA A 156 4.51 -6.45 -15.58
CA ALA A 156 4.98 -5.92 -16.87
C ALA A 156 5.70 -6.97 -17.72
N ALA A 157 5.47 -6.89 -19.03
CA ALA A 157 6.20 -7.65 -20.04
C ALA A 157 6.37 -6.81 -21.32
N GLY A 158 7.60 -6.69 -21.82
CA GLY A 158 7.88 -5.89 -23.01
C GLY A 158 7.46 -4.43 -22.86
N LYS A 159 6.52 -3.99 -23.67
CA LYS A 159 5.96 -2.62 -23.60
C LYS A 159 4.59 -2.57 -22.91
N GLN A 160 4.20 -3.61 -22.21
CA GLN A 160 2.86 -3.74 -21.65
C GLN A 160 2.91 -3.87 -20.13
N ILE A 161 1.95 -3.25 -19.48
CA ILE A 161 1.67 -3.41 -18.05
C ILE A 161 0.24 -3.89 -17.92
N LEU A 162 0.05 -5.01 -17.20
CA LEU A 162 -1.24 -5.60 -16.91
C LEU A 162 -1.66 -5.15 -15.51
N VAL A 163 -2.88 -4.63 -15.43
CA VAL A 163 -3.51 -4.16 -14.18
C VAL A 163 -4.85 -4.85 -14.04
N ALA A 164 -4.99 -5.71 -13.03
CA ALA A 164 -6.21 -6.47 -12.79
C ALA A 164 -7.07 -5.84 -11.69
N ALA A 165 -8.31 -5.52 -12.02
CA ALA A 165 -9.33 -5.12 -11.07
C ALA A 165 -9.96 -6.34 -10.39
N GLN A 166 -10.44 -6.18 -9.17
CA GLN A 166 -11.19 -7.24 -8.48
C GLN A 166 -12.42 -7.69 -9.26
N SER A 167 -13.05 -6.78 -10.02
CA SER A 167 -14.22 -7.09 -10.85
C SER A 167 -13.98 -8.12 -11.95
N GLY A 168 -12.71 -8.44 -12.26
CA GLY A 168 -12.34 -9.34 -13.36
C GLY A 168 -11.81 -8.63 -14.60
N VAL A 169 -11.93 -7.32 -14.66
CA VAL A 169 -11.41 -6.54 -15.78
C VAL A 169 -9.90 -6.37 -15.66
N VAL A 170 -9.18 -6.74 -16.69
CA VAL A 170 -7.74 -6.54 -16.83
C VAL A 170 -7.49 -5.46 -17.87
N SER A 171 -6.91 -4.36 -17.44
CA SER A 171 -6.46 -3.28 -18.33
C SER A 171 -5.01 -3.52 -18.73
N VAL A 172 -4.73 -3.48 -20.01
CA VAL A 172 -3.36 -3.51 -20.54
C VAL A 172 -3.00 -2.12 -21.02
N ILE A 173 -1.98 -1.55 -20.39
CA ILE A 173 -1.48 -0.21 -20.69
C ILE A 173 -0.09 -0.24 -21.30
N GLU A 174 0.28 0.80 -22.05
CA GLU A 174 1.62 0.94 -22.60
C GLU A 174 2.60 1.44 -21.54
N ALA A 175 3.71 0.72 -21.38
CA ALA A 175 4.79 1.11 -20.47
C ALA A 175 5.62 2.25 -21.07
N GLY A 176 6.08 3.19 -20.21
CA GLY A 176 6.99 4.28 -20.60
C GLY A 176 6.34 5.42 -21.40
N ASN A 177 5.04 5.41 -21.58
CA ASN A 177 4.33 6.49 -22.27
C ASN A 177 4.17 7.71 -21.33
N PRO A 178 4.33 8.96 -21.80
CA PRO A 178 4.15 10.16 -20.99
C PRO A 178 2.69 10.42 -20.60
N GLU A 179 1.73 9.75 -21.22
CA GLU A 179 0.31 9.80 -20.92
C GLU A 179 -0.20 8.37 -20.70
N LEU A 180 -1.30 8.23 -19.97
CA LEU A 180 -1.94 6.91 -19.81
C LEU A 180 -2.50 6.47 -21.18
N ASN A 181 -1.93 5.40 -21.72
CA ASN A 181 -2.43 4.76 -22.93
C ASN A 181 -2.95 3.36 -22.60
N ILE A 182 -4.28 3.20 -22.58
CA ILE A 182 -4.94 1.91 -22.42
C ILE A 182 -5.02 1.26 -23.80
N MET A 183 -4.24 0.22 -24.02
CA MET A 183 -4.19 -0.48 -25.30
C MET A 183 -5.45 -1.31 -25.54
N PHE A 184 -5.89 -2.05 -24.53
CA PHE A 184 -7.13 -2.82 -24.53
C PHE A 184 -7.50 -3.26 -23.11
N GLN A 185 -8.72 -3.78 -22.99
CA GLN A 185 -9.22 -4.39 -21.75
C GLN A 185 -9.84 -5.76 -22.06
N ILE A 186 -9.75 -6.65 -21.09
CA ILE A 186 -10.36 -7.99 -21.14
C ILE A 186 -11.15 -8.16 -19.85
N ASP A 187 -12.39 -8.59 -19.94
CA ASP A 187 -13.20 -8.98 -18.79
C ASP A 187 -13.23 -10.52 -18.69
N PHE A 188 -12.81 -11.04 -17.56
CA PHE A 188 -12.84 -12.48 -17.27
C PHE A 188 -14.16 -12.92 -16.67
N GLU A 189 -15.07 -11.99 -16.36
CA GLU A 189 -16.36 -12.23 -15.70
C GLU A 189 -16.24 -12.99 -14.36
N GLU A 190 -15.05 -13.07 -13.81
CA GLU A 190 -14.70 -13.71 -12.55
C GLU A 190 -13.79 -12.79 -11.71
N THR A 191 -13.94 -12.83 -10.39
CA THR A 191 -13.11 -11.97 -9.53
C THR A 191 -11.63 -12.33 -9.59
N ILE A 192 -10.76 -11.29 -9.61
CA ILE A 192 -9.30 -11.42 -9.59
C ILE A 192 -8.76 -10.76 -8.34
N MET A 193 -8.10 -11.56 -7.49
CA MET A 193 -7.44 -11.08 -6.28
C MET A 193 -5.92 -11.29 -6.33
N ALA A 194 -5.50 -12.31 -7.08
CA ALA A 194 -4.09 -12.69 -7.16
C ALA A 194 -3.35 -11.86 -8.20
N THR A 195 -2.13 -11.46 -7.87
CA THR A 195 -1.20 -10.86 -8.82
C THR A 195 -0.89 -11.88 -9.93
N PRO A 196 -1.02 -11.51 -11.22
CA PRO A 196 -0.59 -12.37 -12.33
C PRO A 196 0.90 -12.69 -12.26
N ALA A 197 1.29 -13.84 -12.78
CA ALA A 197 2.69 -14.24 -12.86
C ALA A 197 3.12 -14.39 -14.33
N ILE A 198 4.33 -13.91 -14.64
CA ILE A 198 4.92 -14.05 -15.97
C ILE A 198 6.18 -14.91 -15.83
N VAL A 199 6.19 -16.08 -16.46
CA VAL A 199 7.29 -17.05 -16.40
C VAL A 199 7.50 -17.64 -17.79
N GLU A 200 8.71 -17.62 -18.29
CA GLU A 200 9.11 -18.26 -19.57
C GLU A 200 8.16 -17.94 -20.75
N ASN A 201 7.85 -16.67 -20.94
CA ASN A 201 6.92 -16.19 -21.98
C ASN A 201 5.47 -16.64 -21.81
N ARG A 202 5.10 -17.09 -20.62
CA ARG A 202 3.72 -17.43 -20.27
C ARG A 202 3.19 -16.52 -19.20
N LEU A 203 1.95 -16.07 -19.38
CA LEU A 203 1.19 -15.33 -18.40
C LEU A 203 0.24 -16.29 -17.69
N TYR A 204 0.37 -16.37 -16.38
CA TYR A 204 -0.54 -17.11 -15.52
C TYR A 204 -1.45 -16.11 -14.79
N MET A 205 -2.75 -16.32 -14.89
CA MET A 205 -3.75 -15.49 -14.23
C MET A 205 -4.73 -16.35 -13.46
N ARG A 206 -4.89 -16.05 -12.18
CA ARG A 206 -5.84 -16.75 -11.31
C ARG A 206 -7.06 -15.89 -11.05
N THR A 207 -8.21 -16.38 -11.43
CA THR A 207 -9.53 -15.86 -11.05
C THR A 207 -10.12 -16.66 -9.87
N SER A 208 -11.32 -16.36 -9.46
CA SER A 208 -11.99 -17.08 -8.36
C SER A 208 -12.18 -18.57 -8.64
N GLN A 209 -12.35 -18.96 -9.88
CA GLN A 209 -12.66 -20.35 -10.27
C GLN A 209 -11.60 -20.98 -11.16
N THR A 210 -10.90 -20.18 -11.97
CA THR A 210 -10.05 -20.68 -13.06
C THR A 210 -8.59 -20.21 -12.90
N LEU A 211 -7.64 -21.07 -13.31
CA LEU A 211 -6.26 -20.69 -13.55
C LEU A 211 -6.00 -20.70 -15.06
N TYR A 212 -5.80 -19.54 -15.62
CA TYR A 212 -5.46 -19.35 -17.03
C TYR A 212 -3.96 -19.37 -17.24
N CYS A 213 -3.54 -19.91 -18.38
CA CYS A 213 -2.18 -19.86 -18.87
C CYS A 213 -2.21 -19.40 -20.33
N PHE A 214 -1.63 -18.23 -20.61
CA PHE A 214 -1.49 -17.66 -21.93
C PHE A 214 -0.03 -17.68 -22.35
N GLY A 215 0.24 -18.06 -23.58
CA GLY A 215 1.60 -18.11 -24.13
C GLY A 215 1.67 -19.06 -25.33
N LYS A 216 2.78 -18.99 -26.05
CA LYS A 216 3.09 -19.93 -27.14
C LYS A 216 4.06 -20.99 -26.65
#